data_169188f76d2174be47a112f839e23d50
#
_entry.id   169188f76d2174be47a112f839e23d50
#
_cell.length_a   1.000
_cell.length_b   1.000
_cell.length_c   1.000
_cell.angle_alpha   90.00
_cell.angle_beta   90.00
_cell.angle_gamma   90.00
#
_symmetry.space_group_name_H-M   'P 1'
#
loop_
_entity.id
_entity.type
_entity.pdbx_description
1 polymer ?
#
loop_
_entity_poly.entity_id
_entity_poly.type
_entity_poly.pdbx_seq_one_letter_code
_entity_poly.pdbx_strand_id
1 'polypeptide(L)'
;MKKYVRFLVALFSTTLAAQPQRDRAPLEISVDSLQSYVKTLASDAFEGRAPGTSGGHLATVYVQQKFADYGLTPFQSLPNYLQAFSVTTSLKAGEKNAIALKVKRLFRLGADFVPLGYSSSGKAETRQVVFVGYGISSEKYDDYKGVDVKGKIVALMRYSPDGDNPHSEFFEHASIWKKLSTAREKGAVGVLLFTGERNGEDKLMDISRDKLAGDAGIPSMNVTRALAASVLMMKPQLLLQIQEKIDQTKQPNSFELNSFMSMQTEIVRVKAETYNVIGYLPAQTPSDEYLVVGAHYDHIGYGGQGSGSLSPDEKKIHYGADDNASGSAGLLELVRTFAARKHALKRNLVFIAFGAEEMGLLGSAHFVNHAVFPIEKTVAMLNMDMVGRMKDSALAISGIGTAKEFEELCKAENHENFKLKLSPDGFGPSDHSSFYAKNIPVLFFFTGNHANYHKPTDTWEKINYADEARVMNFVSRVIEKLDANPRPTFSKAQSQTAQNARSSMGGFRVSFGSIPNYSEEVEGVLLDGVREGSVAEKAGLKAGDIIVKMGDKETRNVYDYTDAIKNLKPGDKITVVVKRGGETLSLVANFPEKNK
;
A
#
# COMPACT_ATOMS: atom_id res chain seq x y z
N MET A 1 -67.29 -7.76 -73.45
CA MET A 1 -67.51 -7.08 -72.14
C MET A 1 -66.34 -7.41 -71.21
N LYS A 2 -65.38 -6.51 -71.09
CA LYS A 2 -64.22 -6.66 -70.20
C LYS A 2 -64.41 -5.70 -69.02
N LYS A 3 -64.50 -6.23 -67.77
CA LYS A 3 -64.58 -5.46 -66.54
C LYS A 3 -63.12 -5.16 -66.09
N TYR A 4 -62.78 -3.90 -65.92
CA TYR A 4 -61.55 -3.45 -65.30
C TYR A 4 -61.80 -3.35 -63.77
N VAL A 5 -61.01 -4.07 -62.99
CA VAL A 5 -60.93 -3.93 -61.51
C VAL A 5 -59.76 -3.00 -61.24
N ARG A 6 -60.01 -1.83 -60.64
CA ARG A 6 -58.99 -0.89 -60.14
C ARG A 6 -58.60 -1.32 -58.70
N PHE A 7 -57.35 -1.69 -58.50
CA PHE A 7 -56.76 -1.83 -57.17
C PHE A 7 -56.32 -0.45 -56.65
N LEU A 8 -56.89 -0.05 -55.50
CA LEU A 8 -56.45 1.12 -54.73
C LEU A 8 -55.34 0.62 -53.78
N VAL A 9 -54.09 1.10 -53.98
CA VAL A 9 -52.98 0.90 -53.03
C VAL A 9 -53.03 2.05 -52.06
N ALA A 10 -53.43 1.78 -50.81
CA ALA A 10 -53.34 2.72 -49.72
C ALA A 10 -51.91 2.70 -49.16
N LEU A 11 -51.12 3.75 -49.34
CA LEU A 11 -49.86 3.99 -48.65
C LEU A 11 -50.18 4.36 -47.18
N PHE A 12 -49.87 3.41 -46.27
CA PHE A 12 -49.76 3.73 -44.85
C PHE A 12 -48.38 4.32 -44.59
N SER A 13 -48.28 5.62 -44.47
CA SER A 13 -47.11 6.30 -43.89
C SER A 13 -47.13 6.12 -42.37
N THR A 14 -46.35 5.19 -41.85
CA THR A 14 -46.08 5.09 -40.42
C THR A 14 -45.12 6.19 -40.02
N THR A 15 -45.64 7.28 -39.48
CA THR A 15 -44.87 8.26 -38.72
C THR A 15 -44.34 7.56 -37.47
N LEU A 16 -43.02 7.27 -37.45
CA LEU A 16 -42.33 6.91 -36.21
C LEU A 16 -42.43 8.13 -35.28
N ALA A 17 -43.39 8.11 -34.35
CA ALA A 17 -43.40 9.06 -33.25
C ALA A 17 -42.15 8.83 -32.42
N ALA A 18 -41.22 9.78 -32.41
CA ALA A 18 -40.14 9.82 -31.45
C ALA A 18 -40.76 9.73 -30.04
N GLN A 19 -40.46 8.66 -29.32
CA GLN A 19 -40.88 8.56 -27.92
C GLN A 19 -40.24 9.76 -27.18
N PRO A 20 -41.03 10.52 -26.38
CA PRO A 20 -40.46 11.59 -25.60
C PRO A 20 -39.40 10.99 -24.69
N GLN A 21 -38.21 11.58 -24.74
CA GLN A 21 -37.14 11.34 -23.80
C GLN A 21 -37.75 11.60 -22.41
N ARG A 22 -38.08 10.52 -21.67
CA ARG A 22 -38.57 10.65 -20.30
C ARG A 22 -37.48 11.39 -19.53
N ASP A 23 -37.76 12.62 -19.09
CA ASP A 23 -36.96 13.33 -18.12
C ASP A 23 -36.68 12.35 -16.96
N ARG A 24 -35.44 11.88 -16.89
CA ARG A 24 -35.00 11.06 -15.76
C ARG A 24 -35.03 11.98 -14.54
N ALA A 25 -35.90 11.71 -13.58
CA ALA A 25 -35.84 12.40 -12.29
C ALA A 25 -34.41 12.29 -11.75
N PRO A 26 -33.84 13.36 -11.17
CA PRO A 26 -32.49 13.34 -10.67
C PRO A 26 -32.28 12.17 -9.70
N LEU A 27 -31.07 11.58 -9.73
CA LEU A 27 -30.67 10.58 -8.75
C LEU A 27 -30.68 11.24 -7.37
N GLU A 28 -31.57 10.83 -6.49
CA GLU A 28 -31.60 11.36 -5.12
C GLU A 28 -30.58 10.64 -4.25
N ILE A 29 -29.46 11.30 -4.02
CA ILE A 29 -28.50 10.91 -2.99
C ILE A 29 -29.03 11.38 -1.63
N SER A 30 -29.19 10.46 -0.71
CA SER A 30 -29.75 10.73 0.62
C SER A 30 -28.64 11.05 1.63
N VAL A 31 -28.66 12.27 2.17
CA VAL A 31 -27.78 12.71 3.27
C VAL A 31 -27.95 11.81 4.50
N ASP A 32 -29.19 11.45 4.84
CA ASP A 32 -29.49 10.60 6.01
C ASP A 32 -28.94 9.19 5.83
N SER A 33 -28.98 8.65 4.60
CA SER A 33 -28.38 7.35 4.30
C SER A 33 -26.86 7.37 4.45
N LEU A 34 -26.19 8.37 3.87
CA LEU A 34 -24.74 8.57 4.01
C LEU A 34 -24.34 8.65 5.49
N GLN A 35 -25.03 9.49 6.27
CA GLN A 35 -24.77 9.60 7.70
C GLN A 35 -24.96 8.27 8.43
N SER A 36 -26.03 7.52 8.11
CA SER A 36 -26.30 6.22 8.71
C SER A 36 -25.19 5.21 8.42
N TYR A 37 -24.69 5.15 7.17
CA TYR A 37 -23.62 4.22 6.79
C TYR A 37 -22.30 4.59 7.47
N VAL A 38 -21.88 5.86 7.41
CA VAL A 38 -20.64 6.30 8.05
C VAL A 38 -20.71 6.06 9.55
N LYS A 39 -21.82 6.45 10.21
CA LYS A 39 -22.02 6.25 11.67
C LYS A 39 -21.94 4.78 12.07
N THR A 40 -22.45 3.88 11.22
CA THR A 40 -22.37 2.45 11.44
C THR A 40 -20.94 1.95 11.30
N LEU A 41 -20.30 2.20 10.15
CA LEU A 41 -18.93 1.74 9.87
C LEU A 41 -17.90 2.34 10.84
N ALA A 42 -18.05 3.60 11.24
CA ALA A 42 -17.18 4.29 12.19
C ALA A 42 -17.66 4.18 13.65
N SER A 43 -18.39 3.12 14.02
CA SER A 43 -18.82 2.87 15.40
C SER A 43 -17.84 2.01 16.19
N ASP A 44 -17.95 2.01 17.51
CA ASP A 44 -17.14 1.16 18.40
C ASP A 44 -17.26 -0.33 18.07
N ALA A 45 -18.43 -0.79 17.62
CA ALA A 45 -18.68 -2.19 17.28
C ALA A 45 -17.78 -2.70 16.15
N PHE A 46 -17.36 -1.82 15.27
CA PHE A 46 -16.52 -2.16 14.12
C PHE A 46 -15.01 -2.05 14.41
N GLU A 47 -14.62 -1.63 15.63
CA GLU A 47 -13.25 -1.66 16.13
C GLU A 47 -12.19 -1.08 15.15
N GLY A 48 -12.58 -0.10 14.32
CA GLY A 48 -11.74 0.48 13.29
C GLY A 48 -11.43 -0.46 12.11
N ARG A 49 -12.23 -1.49 11.88
CA ARG A 49 -12.33 -2.32 10.66
C ARG A 49 -11.01 -2.91 10.13
N ALA A 50 -10.05 -3.20 11.02
CA ALA A 50 -8.77 -3.74 10.54
C ALA A 50 -8.95 -5.11 9.87
N PRO A 51 -8.27 -5.38 8.75
CA PRO A 51 -8.34 -6.66 8.05
C PRO A 51 -7.97 -7.84 8.96
N GLY A 52 -8.74 -8.93 8.87
CA GLY A 52 -8.53 -10.15 9.67
C GLY A 52 -8.89 -10.03 11.15
N THR A 53 -9.59 -8.96 11.56
CA THR A 53 -10.14 -8.80 12.92
C THR A 53 -11.65 -8.97 12.94
N SER A 54 -12.24 -9.04 14.17
CA SER A 54 -13.69 -9.09 14.35
C SER A 54 -14.37 -7.87 13.72
N GLY A 55 -13.82 -6.67 13.93
CA GLY A 55 -14.35 -5.43 13.36
C GLY A 55 -14.29 -5.40 11.83
N GLY A 56 -13.17 -5.88 11.24
CA GLY A 56 -13.04 -6.03 9.79
C GLY A 56 -14.04 -7.03 9.21
N HIS A 57 -14.26 -8.16 9.90
CA HIS A 57 -15.26 -9.14 9.49
C HIS A 57 -16.69 -8.57 9.56
N LEU A 58 -17.03 -7.83 10.63
CA LEU A 58 -18.33 -7.16 10.74
C LEU A 58 -18.55 -6.15 9.60
N ALA A 59 -17.52 -5.41 9.21
CA ALA A 59 -17.59 -4.49 8.08
C ALA A 59 -17.83 -5.24 6.75
N THR A 60 -17.12 -6.35 6.53
CA THR A 60 -17.38 -7.23 5.36
C THR A 60 -18.83 -7.66 5.31
N VAL A 61 -19.37 -8.22 6.40
CA VAL A 61 -20.75 -8.70 6.49
C VAL A 61 -21.76 -7.56 6.29
N TYR A 62 -21.50 -6.40 6.86
CA TYR A 62 -22.37 -5.24 6.69
C TYR A 62 -22.47 -4.78 5.23
N VAL A 63 -21.34 -4.64 4.54
CA VAL A 63 -21.33 -4.27 3.12
C VAL A 63 -21.99 -5.34 2.25
N GLN A 64 -21.66 -6.62 2.50
CA GLN A 64 -22.26 -7.77 1.83
C GLN A 64 -23.80 -7.74 1.95
N GLN A 65 -24.31 -7.54 3.17
CA GLN A 65 -25.74 -7.47 3.41
C GLN A 65 -26.39 -6.31 2.66
N LYS A 66 -25.74 -5.13 2.65
CA LYS A 66 -26.24 -3.97 1.89
C LYS A 66 -26.29 -4.23 0.39
N PHE A 67 -25.28 -4.91 -0.18
CA PHE A 67 -25.31 -5.33 -1.59
C PHE A 67 -26.50 -6.25 -1.88
N ALA A 68 -26.74 -7.22 -1.00
CA ALA A 68 -27.89 -8.12 -1.11
C ALA A 68 -29.23 -7.38 -0.94
N ASP A 69 -29.37 -6.51 0.07
CA ASP A 69 -30.58 -5.73 0.36
C ASP A 69 -30.97 -4.83 -0.83
N TYR A 70 -29.98 -4.27 -1.52
CA TYR A 70 -30.21 -3.43 -2.71
C TYR A 70 -30.33 -4.24 -4.01
N GLY A 71 -30.23 -5.55 -3.94
CA GLY A 71 -30.48 -6.47 -5.05
C GLY A 71 -29.41 -6.45 -6.13
N LEU A 72 -28.13 -6.25 -5.75
CA LEU A 72 -27.03 -6.52 -6.67
C LEU A 72 -27.00 -7.99 -7.04
N THR A 73 -26.51 -8.27 -8.22
CA THR A 73 -26.28 -9.64 -8.69
C THR A 73 -24.88 -10.07 -8.29
N PRO A 74 -24.69 -11.19 -7.59
CA PRO A 74 -23.37 -11.76 -7.36
C PRO A 74 -22.83 -12.38 -8.65
N PHE A 75 -21.49 -12.41 -8.81
CA PHE A 75 -20.88 -13.18 -9.89
C PHE A 75 -21.00 -14.68 -9.60
N GLN A 76 -21.11 -15.49 -10.65
CA GLN A 76 -21.27 -16.95 -10.51
C GLN A 76 -20.12 -17.60 -9.72
N SER A 77 -18.89 -17.06 -9.87
CA SER A 77 -17.71 -17.49 -9.11
C SER A 77 -17.71 -17.01 -7.66
N LEU A 78 -18.56 -16.05 -7.30
CA LEU A 78 -18.67 -15.42 -5.97
C LEU A 78 -20.13 -15.38 -5.51
N PRO A 79 -20.77 -16.51 -5.20
CA PRO A 79 -22.22 -16.56 -4.94
C PRO A 79 -22.65 -15.72 -3.72
N ASN A 80 -21.71 -15.41 -2.82
CA ASN A 80 -21.94 -14.61 -1.63
C ASN A 80 -21.29 -13.23 -1.70
N TYR A 81 -20.96 -12.70 -2.90
CA TYR A 81 -20.28 -11.43 -3.13
C TYR A 81 -18.82 -11.37 -2.63
N LEU A 82 -18.31 -12.41 -1.97
CA LEU A 82 -17.02 -12.37 -1.26
C LEU A 82 -15.90 -12.98 -2.09
N GLN A 83 -14.90 -12.17 -2.41
CA GLN A 83 -13.62 -12.62 -2.95
C GLN A 83 -12.60 -12.67 -1.81
N ALA A 84 -12.26 -13.89 -1.36
CA ALA A 84 -11.37 -14.14 -0.24
C ALA A 84 -9.89 -14.00 -0.66
N PHE A 85 -9.08 -13.42 0.22
CA PHE A 85 -7.62 -13.43 0.13
C PHE A 85 -6.98 -13.37 1.52
N SER A 86 -5.68 -13.72 1.60
CA SER A 86 -4.97 -13.76 2.87
C SER A 86 -4.09 -12.54 3.06
N VAL A 87 -4.05 -12.02 4.30
CA VAL A 87 -3.16 -10.94 4.73
C VAL A 87 -2.36 -11.35 5.96
N THR A 88 -1.14 -10.83 6.11
CA THR A 88 -0.33 -11.03 7.33
C THR A 88 -0.76 -10.02 8.39
N THR A 89 -1.39 -10.48 9.45
CA THR A 89 -1.93 -9.62 10.52
C THR A 89 -0.97 -9.40 11.67
N SER A 90 -0.06 -10.35 11.92
CA SER A 90 0.96 -10.21 12.96
C SER A 90 2.15 -11.13 12.71
N LEU A 91 3.25 -10.83 13.41
CA LEU A 91 4.41 -11.69 13.50
C LEU A 91 4.50 -12.27 14.90
N LYS A 92 4.93 -13.53 15.01
CA LYS A 92 5.21 -14.20 16.28
C LYS A 92 6.58 -14.87 16.23
N ALA A 93 7.24 -14.91 17.37
CA ALA A 93 8.41 -15.77 17.54
C ALA A 93 7.96 -17.24 17.51
N GLY A 94 8.56 -18.05 16.64
CA GLY A 94 8.35 -19.48 16.64
C GLY A 94 9.06 -20.17 17.83
N GLU A 95 8.92 -21.49 17.95
CA GLU A 95 9.45 -22.27 19.08
C GLU A 95 10.97 -22.53 18.97
N LYS A 96 11.54 -22.46 17.76
CA LYS A 96 12.94 -22.78 17.52
C LYS A 96 13.91 -21.62 17.76
N ASN A 97 13.44 -20.51 18.32
CA ASN A 97 14.32 -19.40 18.65
C ASN A 97 15.24 -19.76 19.81
N ALA A 98 16.55 -19.69 19.58
CA ALA A 98 17.55 -20.10 20.56
C ALA A 98 18.85 -19.31 20.41
N ILE A 99 19.54 -19.12 21.53
CA ILE A 99 20.93 -18.65 21.61
C ILE A 99 21.72 -19.63 22.48
N ALA A 100 22.88 -20.02 21.99
CA ALA A 100 23.82 -20.83 22.78
C ALA A 100 25.22 -20.19 22.73
N LEU A 101 25.85 -20.14 23.91
CA LEU A 101 27.23 -19.75 24.13
C LEU A 101 28.00 -20.95 24.74
N LYS A 102 29.32 -20.90 24.77
CA LYS A 102 30.14 -21.92 25.49
C LYS A 102 29.87 -21.96 27.00
N VAL A 103 29.27 -20.95 27.57
CA VAL A 103 28.91 -20.88 28.99
C VAL A 103 27.67 -21.72 29.27
N LYS A 104 27.62 -22.43 30.40
CA LYS A 104 26.44 -23.18 30.86
C LYS A 104 25.34 -22.24 31.38
N ARG A 105 24.79 -21.41 30.52
CA ARG A 105 23.68 -20.53 30.84
C ARG A 105 22.58 -20.70 29.77
N LEU A 106 21.37 -20.93 30.23
CA LEU A 106 20.18 -20.93 29.36
C LEU A 106 19.68 -19.51 29.23
N PHE A 107 19.51 -19.07 27.99
CA PHE A 107 18.86 -17.78 27.65
C PHE A 107 17.42 -18.04 27.26
N ARG A 108 16.52 -17.19 27.72
CA ARG A 108 15.08 -17.36 27.57
C ARG A 108 14.48 -16.38 26.57
N LEU A 109 13.74 -16.93 25.60
CA LEU A 109 12.93 -16.16 24.68
C LEU A 109 11.94 -15.26 25.44
N GLY A 110 11.82 -14.00 25.04
CA GLY A 110 10.97 -13.00 25.69
C GLY A 110 11.54 -12.35 26.94
N ALA A 111 12.62 -12.89 27.51
CA ALA A 111 13.29 -12.34 28.70
C ALA A 111 14.71 -11.84 28.42
N ASP A 112 15.53 -12.67 27.76
CA ASP A 112 16.91 -12.34 27.42
C ASP A 112 17.06 -11.88 25.96
N PHE A 113 16.20 -12.40 25.07
CA PHE A 113 16.20 -12.07 23.65
C PHE A 113 14.82 -12.27 22.98
N VAL A 114 14.63 -11.62 21.83
CA VAL A 114 13.54 -11.88 20.87
C VAL A 114 14.08 -11.81 19.45
N PRO A 115 13.54 -12.57 18.48
CA PRO A 115 13.90 -12.34 17.08
C PRO A 115 13.37 -10.98 16.64
N LEU A 116 14.08 -10.31 15.73
CA LEU A 116 13.58 -9.09 15.09
C LEU A 116 12.52 -9.46 14.02
N GLY A 117 11.49 -8.65 13.85
CA GLY A 117 10.47 -8.88 12.81
C GLY A 117 11.04 -8.95 11.39
N TYR A 118 12.17 -8.28 11.15
CA TYR A 118 12.94 -8.32 9.89
C TYR A 118 13.85 -9.54 9.74
N SER A 119 13.94 -10.42 10.75
CA SER A 119 14.86 -11.56 10.70
C SER A 119 14.44 -12.59 9.67
N SER A 120 15.41 -13.13 8.91
CA SER A 120 15.19 -14.43 8.27
C SER A 120 15.06 -15.54 9.32
N SER A 121 14.28 -16.58 8.99
CA SER A 121 14.31 -17.82 9.76
C SER A 121 15.53 -18.65 9.35
N GLY A 122 16.35 -19.06 10.32
CA GLY A 122 17.56 -19.82 10.02
C GLY A 122 18.50 -19.98 11.20
N LYS A 123 19.62 -20.63 10.95
CA LYS A 123 20.69 -20.82 11.92
C LYS A 123 21.92 -20.03 11.51
N ALA A 124 22.59 -19.44 12.48
CA ALA A 124 23.92 -18.88 12.34
C ALA A 124 24.83 -19.40 13.46
N GLU A 125 26.05 -19.72 13.12
CA GLU A 125 27.05 -20.20 14.07
C GLU A 125 28.42 -19.57 13.75
N THR A 126 29.14 -19.17 14.76
CA THR A 126 30.47 -18.59 14.62
C THR A 126 31.37 -18.97 15.77
N ARG A 127 32.68 -18.93 15.52
CA ARG A 127 33.73 -19.01 16.58
C ARG A 127 34.26 -17.63 16.96
N GLN A 128 33.86 -16.61 16.22
CA GLN A 128 34.25 -15.23 16.45
C GLN A 128 33.04 -14.31 16.35
N VAL A 129 32.81 -13.51 17.36
CA VAL A 129 31.81 -12.42 17.34
C VAL A 129 32.53 -11.11 17.11
N VAL A 130 31.95 -10.25 16.28
CA VAL A 130 32.50 -8.91 16.01
C VAL A 130 31.56 -7.87 16.58
N PHE A 131 32.07 -7.00 17.46
CA PHE A 131 31.34 -5.80 17.83
C PHE A 131 31.60 -4.72 16.78
N VAL A 132 30.54 -4.18 16.23
CA VAL A 132 30.59 -3.16 15.16
C VAL A 132 29.82 -1.90 15.58
N GLY A 133 30.15 -1.34 16.75
CA GLY A 133 29.60 -0.08 17.22
C GLY A 133 28.09 0.04 17.06
N TYR A 134 27.63 0.98 16.25
CA TYR A 134 26.22 1.15 15.85
C TYR A 134 25.86 0.41 14.55
N GLY A 135 26.80 -0.27 13.90
CA GLY A 135 26.57 -0.98 12.64
C GLY A 135 26.31 -0.06 11.45
N ILE A 136 26.86 1.15 11.49
CA ILE A 136 26.71 2.17 10.44
C ILE A 136 27.90 2.10 9.49
N SER A 137 27.64 2.19 8.18
CA SER A 137 28.67 2.32 7.15
C SER A 137 28.26 3.44 6.18
N SER A 138 29.04 4.50 6.16
CA SER A 138 28.88 5.67 5.29
C SER A 138 30.24 6.16 4.80
N GLU A 139 30.28 7.15 3.90
CA GLU A 139 31.54 7.73 3.40
C GLU A 139 32.38 8.35 4.52
N LYS A 140 31.74 8.91 5.54
CA LYS A 140 32.42 9.65 6.63
C LYS A 140 32.61 8.82 7.90
N TYR A 141 31.83 7.76 8.08
CA TYR A 141 31.82 6.95 9.28
C TYR A 141 31.54 5.49 8.92
N ASP A 142 32.43 4.56 9.29
CA ASP A 142 32.28 3.16 8.95
C ASP A 142 32.71 2.26 10.12
N ASP A 143 31.72 1.71 10.85
CA ASP A 143 31.92 0.74 11.94
C ASP A 143 32.54 -0.60 11.46
N TYR A 144 32.53 -0.86 10.17
CA TYR A 144 33.10 -2.10 9.60
C TYR A 144 34.56 -1.92 9.14
N LYS A 145 35.10 -0.70 9.23
CA LYS A 145 36.47 -0.43 8.83
C LYS A 145 37.46 -1.09 9.80
N GLY A 146 38.35 -1.90 9.27
CA GLY A 146 39.42 -2.54 10.05
C GLY A 146 39.01 -3.82 10.79
N VAL A 147 37.80 -4.34 10.59
CA VAL A 147 37.33 -5.63 11.09
C VAL A 147 36.77 -6.48 9.95
N ASP A 148 36.96 -7.81 10.04
CA ASP A 148 36.38 -8.74 9.10
C ASP A 148 35.14 -9.40 9.73
N VAL A 149 33.98 -9.24 9.09
CA VAL A 149 32.70 -9.79 9.56
C VAL A 149 32.21 -10.99 8.73
N LYS A 150 32.94 -11.35 7.68
CA LYS A 150 32.52 -12.42 6.77
C LYS A 150 32.45 -13.77 7.49
N GLY A 151 31.27 -14.40 7.43
CA GLY A 151 31.00 -15.67 8.10
C GLY A 151 30.90 -15.56 9.63
N LYS A 152 30.81 -14.35 10.19
CA LYS A 152 30.74 -14.10 11.63
C LYS A 152 29.38 -13.54 12.05
N ILE A 153 29.06 -13.67 13.34
CA ILE A 153 27.91 -12.99 13.95
C ILE A 153 28.40 -11.64 14.45
N VAL A 154 27.65 -10.57 14.13
CA VAL A 154 27.94 -9.22 14.59
C VAL A 154 27.03 -8.83 15.75
N ALA A 155 27.59 -8.10 16.72
CA ALA A 155 26.85 -7.44 17.78
C ALA A 155 26.92 -5.93 17.55
N LEU A 156 25.76 -5.25 17.57
CA LEU A 156 25.68 -3.82 17.30
C LEU A 156 24.60 -3.12 18.13
N MET A 157 24.76 -1.83 18.33
CA MET A 157 23.85 -0.99 19.10
C MET A 157 22.73 -0.44 18.23
N ARG A 158 21.55 -0.30 18.85
CA ARG A 158 20.41 0.43 18.30
C ARG A 158 20.72 1.93 18.21
N TYR A 159 20.02 2.67 17.32
CA TYR A 159 20.18 4.11 17.10
C TYR A 159 21.52 4.49 16.42
N SER A 160 22.09 5.62 16.81
CA SER A 160 23.32 6.19 16.24
C SER A 160 24.20 6.84 17.33
N PRO A 161 25.42 7.30 17.01
CA PRO A 161 26.22 8.09 17.94
C PRO A 161 25.53 9.38 18.43
N ASP A 162 24.49 9.86 17.74
CA ASP A 162 23.64 10.99 18.14
C ASP A 162 22.30 10.55 18.74
N GLY A 163 22.18 9.29 19.13
CA GLY A 163 20.93 8.71 19.64
C GLY A 163 19.86 8.58 18.55
N ASP A 164 18.64 8.99 18.90
CA ASP A 164 17.45 8.98 18.02
C ASP A 164 17.18 10.38 17.43
N ASN A 165 18.21 11.14 17.09
CA ASN A 165 18.06 12.48 16.56
C ASN A 165 17.72 12.45 15.06
N PRO A 166 16.51 12.90 14.64
CA PRO A 166 16.09 12.88 13.22
C PRO A 166 16.86 13.87 12.35
N HIS A 167 17.59 14.81 12.94
CA HIS A 167 18.44 15.79 12.24
C HIS A 167 19.91 15.37 12.20
N SER A 168 20.26 14.19 12.73
CA SER A 168 21.61 13.67 12.72
C SER A 168 22.06 13.29 11.29
N GLU A 169 23.34 13.50 10.98
CA GLU A 169 23.94 12.98 9.74
C GLU A 169 23.92 11.45 9.65
N PHE A 170 23.72 10.75 10.78
CA PHE A 170 23.60 9.29 10.85
C PHE A 170 22.16 8.78 10.63
N PHE A 171 21.16 9.67 10.58
CA PHE A 171 19.74 9.27 10.58
C PHE A 171 19.38 8.30 9.44
N GLU A 172 19.84 8.55 8.23
CA GLU A 172 19.59 7.69 7.06
C GLU A 172 20.19 6.27 7.21
N HIS A 173 21.21 6.10 8.07
CA HIS A 173 21.92 4.84 8.30
C HIS A 173 21.50 4.15 9.61
N ALA A 174 20.70 4.81 10.46
CA ALA A 174 20.39 4.36 11.82
C ALA A 174 19.20 3.37 11.90
N SER A 175 18.40 3.24 10.83
CA SER A 175 17.26 2.32 10.83
C SER A 175 17.72 0.87 11.00
N ILE A 176 16.92 0.06 11.70
CA ILE A 176 17.24 -1.36 11.96
C ILE A 176 17.42 -2.10 10.64
N TRP A 177 16.50 -1.90 9.69
CA TRP A 177 16.60 -2.50 8.36
C TRP A 177 17.97 -2.22 7.71
N LYS A 178 18.40 -0.94 7.71
CA LYS A 178 19.68 -0.54 7.11
C LYS A 178 20.87 -1.20 7.78
N LYS A 179 20.85 -1.32 9.11
CA LYS A 179 21.90 -2.00 9.87
C LYS A 179 21.99 -3.49 9.53
N LEU A 180 20.82 -4.18 9.42
CA LEU A 180 20.77 -5.59 9.06
C LEU A 180 21.23 -5.83 7.63
N SER A 181 20.76 -5.03 6.68
CA SER A 181 21.18 -5.13 5.27
C SER A 181 22.67 -4.83 5.11
N THR A 182 23.22 -3.82 5.81
CA THR A 182 24.65 -3.51 5.82
C THR A 182 25.47 -4.68 6.37
N ALA A 183 25.07 -5.27 7.48
CA ALA A 183 25.77 -6.44 8.06
C ALA A 183 25.77 -7.63 7.07
N ARG A 184 24.65 -7.93 6.44
CA ARG A 184 24.51 -8.96 5.41
C ARG A 184 25.42 -8.67 4.20
N GLU A 185 25.38 -7.46 3.66
CA GLU A 185 26.20 -7.03 2.51
C GLU A 185 27.70 -7.14 2.80
N LYS A 186 28.12 -6.90 4.05
CA LYS A 186 29.50 -7.09 4.52
C LYS A 186 29.83 -8.58 4.78
N GLY A 187 28.86 -9.50 4.64
CA GLY A 187 29.06 -10.95 4.74
C GLY A 187 28.87 -11.55 6.13
N ALA A 188 28.28 -10.80 7.08
CA ALA A 188 27.88 -11.37 8.37
C ALA A 188 26.80 -12.45 8.19
N VAL A 189 26.78 -13.46 9.06
CA VAL A 189 25.84 -14.58 9.02
C VAL A 189 24.73 -14.47 10.08
N GLY A 190 24.84 -13.51 11.00
CA GLY A 190 23.83 -13.23 12.02
C GLY A 190 24.07 -11.90 12.70
N VAL A 191 23.01 -11.32 13.27
CA VAL A 191 23.07 -10.02 13.95
C VAL A 191 22.43 -10.09 15.33
N LEU A 192 23.13 -9.56 16.33
CA LEU A 192 22.60 -9.24 17.66
C LEU A 192 22.48 -7.72 17.79
N LEU A 193 21.27 -7.24 17.96
CA LEU A 193 20.97 -5.84 18.21
C LEU A 193 20.66 -5.63 19.69
N PHE A 194 21.27 -4.66 20.35
CA PHE A 194 20.95 -4.28 21.71
C PHE A 194 20.83 -2.76 21.88
N THR A 195 20.10 -2.31 22.90
CA THR A 195 19.98 -0.87 23.21
C THR A 195 21.13 -0.48 24.13
N GLY A 196 22.00 0.45 23.70
CA GLY A 196 23.09 0.95 24.53
C GLY A 196 22.57 1.68 25.79
N GLU A 197 23.42 1.77 26.83
CA GLU A 197 23.05 2.37 28.14
C GLU A 197 22.53 3.81 28.02
N ARG A 198 23.08 4.59 27.10
CA ARG A 198 22.73 5.99 26.87
C ARG A 198 21.48 6.17 25.98
N ASN A 199 20.97 5.10 25.39
CA ASN A 199 19.90 5.16 24.38
C ASN A 199 18.54 4.70 24.93
N GLY A 200 18.35 4.70 26.24
CA GLY A 200 17.08 4.39 26.88
C GLY A 200 17.04 3.07 27.66
N GLU A 201 15.86 2.56 27.95
CA GLU A 201 15.65 1.35 28.74
C GLU A 201 16.15 0.08 28.03
N ASP A 202 16.60 -0.91 28.82
CA ASP A 202 16.96 -2.25 28.36
C ASP A 202 15.71 -3.11 28.14
N LYS A 203 14.87 -2.67 27.21
CA LYS A 203 13.61 -3.34 26.88
C LYS A 203 13.72 -4.03 25.52
N LEU A 204 13.33 -5.30 25.49
CA LEU A 204 13.24 -6.05 24.24
C LEU A 204 12.15 -5.46 23.34
N MET A 205 12.41 -5.48 22.06
CA MET A 205 11.50 -4.93 21.04
C MET A 205 10.30 -5.86 20.84
N ASP A 206 9.16 -5.27 20.51
CA ASP A 206 7.98 -6.02 20.13
C ASP A 206 8.12 -6.46 18.66
N ILE A 207 8.10 -7.76 18.42
CA ILE A 207 8.18 -8.35 17.08
C ILE A 207 7.01 -7.93 16.18
N SER A 208 5.86 -7.64 16.76
CA SER A 208 4.63 -7.26 16.02
C SER A 208 4.73 -5.90 15.34
N ARG A 209 5.69 -5.04 15.74
CA ARG A 209 5.91 -3.72 15.13
C ARG A 209 6.21 -3.78 13.64
N ASP A 210 6.79 -4.87 13.20
CA ASP A 210 7.33 -5.01 11.86
C ASP A 210 6.48 -5.94 10.97
N LYS A 211 5.16 -6.04 11.25
CA LYS A 211 4.25 -7.00 10.58
C LYS A 211 4.23 -6.91 9.05
N LEU A 212 4.48 -5.72 8.51
CA LEU A 212 4.59 -5.48 7.07
C LEU A 212 6.04 -5.58 6.57
N ALA A 213 7.00 -5.83 7.48
CA ALA A 213 8.39 -5.88 7.14
C ALA A 213 8.74 -7.15 6.35
N GLY A 214 9.49 -6.96 5.29
CA GLY A 214 10.11 -8.04 4.56
C GLY A 214 11.23 -8.73 5.36
N ASP A 215 11.70 -9.86 4.88
CA ASP A 215 12.85 -10.60 5.40
C ASP A 215 14.16 -9.88 4.99
N ALA A 216 14.97 -9.47 5.97
CA ALA A 216 16.27 -8.83 5.72
C ALA A 216 17.35 -9.79 5.19
N GLY A 217 17.04 -11.09 5.06
CA GLY A 217 17.94 -12.10 4.53
C GLY A 217 19.09 -12.47 5.48
N ILE A 218 18.94 -12.19 6.77
CA ILE A 218 19.94 -12.52 7.79
C ILE A 218 19.26 -12.81 9.15
N PRO A 219 19.58 -13.92 9.83
CA PRO A 219 19.15 -14.20 11.19
C PRO A 219 19.50 -13.06 12.14
N SER A 220 18.51 -12.49 12.84
CA SER A 220 18.71 -11.30 13.64
C SER A 220 17.87 -11.33 14.93
N MET A 221 18.47 -10.95 16.05
CA MET A 221 17.81 -10.92 17.34
C MET A 221 18.05 -9.60 18.06
N ASN A 222 17.02 -9.10 18.73
CA ASN A 222 17.18 -8.08 19.77
C ASN A 222 17.48 -8.79 21.09
N VAL A 223 18.51 -8.35 21.78
CA VAL A 223 19.01 -8.97 23.01
C VAL A 223 19.13 -7.95 24.12
N THR A 224 19.01 -8.38 25.38
CA THR A 224 19.29 -7.54 26.55
C THR A 224 20.76 -7.15 26.62
N ARG A 225 21.09 -6.05 27.29
CA ARG A 225 22.46 -5.62 27.58
C ARG A 225 23.26 -6.70 28.31
N ALA A 226 22.61 -7.41 29.24
CA ALA A 226 23.23 -8.51 29.99
C ALA A 226 23.66 -9.66 29.07
N LEU A 227 22.83 -10.00 28.06
CA LEU A 227 23.18 -11.00 27.08
C LEU A 227 24.27 -10.48 26.13
N ALA A 228 24.16 -9.23 25.64
CA ALA A 228 25.19 -8.62 24.81
C ALA A 228 26.56 -8.60 25.52
N ALA A 229 26.59 -8.19 26.79
CA ALA A 229 27.80 -8.22 27.62
C ALA A 229 28.39 -9.64 27.77
N SER A 230 27.52 -10.65 27.91
CA SER A 230 27.94 -12.06 28.01
C SER A 230 28.54 -12.56 26.68
N VAL A 231 27.91 -12.20 25.54
CA VAL A 231 28.42 -12.54 24.19
C VAL A 231 29.76 -11.87 23.92
N LEU A 232 29.89 -10.61 24.31
CA LEU A 232 31.10 -9.79 24.13
C LEU A 232 32.16 -10.06 25.23
N MET A 233 31.88 -10.97 26.16
CA MET A 233 32.77 -11.33 27.30
C MET A 233 33.24 -10.08 28.07
N MET A 234 32.36 -9.11 28.27
CA MET A 234 32.64 -7.82 28.88
C MET A 234 31.76 -7.57 30.10
N LYS A 235 32.24 -6.70 30.99
CA LYS A 235 31.38 -6.11 32.02
C LYS A 235 30.51 -5.02 31.44
N PRO A 236 29.27 -4.81 31.89
CA PRO A 236 28.38 -3.75 31.39
C PRO A 236 29.03 -2.35 31.39
N GLN A 237 29.80 -2.04 32.44
CA GLN A 237 30.51 -0.76 32.57
C GLN A 237 31.50 -0.50 31.42
N LEU A 238 32.13 -1.54 30.88
CA LEU A 238 33.05 -1.39 29.76
C LEU A 238 32.29 -1.12 28.46
N LEU A 239 31.13 -1.76 28.25
CA LEU A 239 30.26 -1.44 27.11
C LEU A 239 29.78 0.03 27.14
N LEU A 240 29.42 0.55 28.32
CA LEU A 240 29.09 1.95 28.50
C LEU A 240 30.24 2.86 28.10
N GLN A 241 31.46 2.59 28.58
CA GLN A 241 32.65 3.38 28.23
C GLN A 241 32.95 3.36 26.73
N ILE A 242 32.76 2.22 26.06
CA ILE A 242 32.92 2.09 24.61
C ILE A 242 31.87 2.95 23.90
N GLN A 243 30.60 2.87 24.31
CA GLN A 243 29.54 3.69 23.77
C GLN A 243 29.84 5.19 23.95
N GLU A 244 30.19 5.61 25.17
CA GLU A 244 30.54 7.01 25.47
C GLU A 244 31.67 7.53 24.58
N LYS A 245 32.69 6.71 24.36
CA LYS A 245 33.80 7.06 23.48
C LYS A 245 33.31 7.25 22.03
N ILE A 246 32.50 6.34 21.51
CA ILE A 246 31.94 6.47 20.15
C ILE A 246 31.07 7.73 20.04
N ASP A 247 30.16 7.96 21.02
CA ASP A 247 29.23 9.09 21.04
C ASP A 247 29.94 10.43 21.09
N GLN A 248 31.03 10.53 21.86
CA GLN A 248 31.81 11.75 22.01
C GLN A 248 32.71 12.02 20.81
N THR A 249 33.41 11.01 20.35
CA THR A 249 34.43 11.18 19.30
C THR A 249 33.89 11.08 17.89
N LYS A 250 32.70 10.52 17.71
CA LYS A 250 32.14 10.15 16.40
C LYS A 250 33.11 9.31 15.57
N GLN A 251 33.89 8.46 16.26
CA GLN A 251 34.81 7.53 15.61
C GLN A 251 34.42 6.10 15.90
N PRO A 252 34.50 5.18 14.92
CA PRO A 252 34.28 3.75 15.13
C PRO A 252 35.19 3.18 16.22
N ASN A 253 34.65 2.23 16.99
CA ASN A 253 35.43 1.48 17.98
C ASN A 253 35.04 -0.01 17.92
N SER A 254 35.30 -0.63 16.79
CA SER A 254 34.93 -2.01 16.48
C SER A 254 36.09 -2.96 16.79
N PHE A 255 35.78 -4.20 17.18
CA PHE A 255 36.78 -5.21 17.54
C PHE A 255 36.22 -6.63 17.38
N GLU A 256 37.11 -7.60 17.24
CA GLU A 256 36.81 -9.01 17.12
C GLU A 256 37.08 -9.77 18.44
N LEU A 257 36.26 -10.76 18.72
CA LEU A 257 36.38 -11.60 19.92
C LEU A 257 36.29 -13.09 19.56
N ASN A 258 37.19 -13.88 20.14
CA ASN A 258 37.13 -15.33 20.07
C ASN A 258 36.03 -15.86 21.01
N SER A 259 34.78 -15.75 20.58
CA SER A 259 33.60 -16.17 21.32
C SER A 259 32.77 -17.11 20.45
N PHE A 260 32.64 -18.38 20.86
CA PHE A 260 31.70 -19.28 20.19
C PHE A 260 30.27 -18.85 20.49
N MET A 261 29.49 -18.76 19.45
CA MET A 261 28.07 -18.48 19.53
C MET A 261 27.30 -19.19 18.42
N SER A 262 26.15 -19.74 18.77
CA SER A 262 25.13 -20.12 17.80
C SER A 262 23.80 -19.45 18.13
N MET A 263 23.07 -19.10 17.09
CA MET A 263 21.71 -18.56 17.19
C MET A 263 20.80 -19.24 16.16
N GLN A 264 19.55 -19.40 16.53
CA GLN A 264 18.50 -19.87 15.63
C GLN A 264 17.30 -18.94 15.74
N THR A 265 16.80 -18.49 14.60
CA THR A 265 15.62 -17.62 14.48
C THR A 265 14.51 -18.37 13.77
N GLU A 266 13.28 -18.14 14.21
CA GLU A 266 12.07 -18.61 13.55
C GLU A 266 10.99 -17.53 13.71
N ILE A 267 10.53 -16.98 12.58
CA ILE A 267 9.46 -16.01 12.50
C ILE A 267 8.22 -16.69 11.92
N VAL A 268 7.13 -16.64 12.65
CA VAL A 268 5.82 -17.13 12.20
C VAL A 268 4.97 -15.95 11.76
N ARG A 269 4.63 -15.91 10.46
CA ARG A 269 3.67 -14.95 9.92
C ARG A 269 2.26 -15.46 10.18
N VAL A 270 1.52 -14.76 11.02
CA VAL A 270 0.11 -15.08 11.30
C VAL A 270 -0.71 -14.47 10.17
N LYS A 271 -1.30 -15.33 9.35
CA LYS A 271 -2.20 -14.92 8.27
C LYS A 271 -3.64 -14.99 8.73
N ALA A 272 -4.45 -14.06 8.25
CA ALA A 272 -5.90 -14.07 8.39
C ALA A 272 -6.54 -13.86 7.02
N GLU A 273 -7.75 -14.36 6.87
CA GLU A 273 -8.56 -14.14 5.68
C GLU A 273 -9.27 -12.79 5.78
N THR A 274 -9.33 -12.08 4.65
CA THR A 274 -10.13 -10.88 4.44
C THR A 274 -10.75 -10.94 3.05
N TYR A 275 -11.58 -9.95 2.68
CA TYR A 275 -12.40 -10.07 1.49
C TYR A 275 -12.49 -8.74 0.73
N ASN A 276 -12.59 -8.82 -0.60
CA ASN A 276 -13.31 -7.81 -1.37
C ASN A 276 -14.79 -8.20 -1.43
N VAL A 277 -15.67 -7.20 -1.34
CA VAL A 277 -17.12 -7.43 -1.52
C VAL A 277 -17.50 -6.92 -2.90
N ILE A 278 -18.00 -7.80 -3.78
CA ILE A 278 -18.18 -7.53 -5.21
C ILE A 278 -19.58 -7.92 -5.66
N GLY A 279 -20.29 -6.96 -6.24
CA GLY A 279 -21.59 -7.20 -6.84
C GLY A 279 -21.79 -6.31 -8.06
N TYR A 280 -22.77 -6.62 -8.91
CA TYR A 280 -23.01 -5.80 -10.08
C TYR A 280 -24.50 -5.64 -10.38
N LEU A 281 -24.83 -4.60 -11.11
CA LEU A 281 -26.11 -4.39 -11.77
C LEU A 281 -25.93 -4.74 -13.25
N PRO A 282 -26.66 -5.73 -13.77
CA PRO A 282 -26.53 -6.13 -15.17
C PRO A 282 -27.04 -5.03 -16.11
N ALA A 283 -26.40 -4.94 -17.27
CA ALA A 283 -26.91 -4.14 -18.39
C ALA A 283 -28.30 -4.59 -18.80
N GLN A 284 -29.12 -3.68 -19.31
CA GLN A 284 -30.49 -3.98 -19.80
C GLN A 284 -30.46 -4.96 -20.98
N THR A 285 -29.47 -4.83 -21.85
CA THR A 285 -29.16 -5.77 -22.93
C THR A 285 -27.83 -6.43 -22.62
N PRO A 286 -27.63 -7.72 -22.93
CA PRO A 286 -26.36 -8.39 -22.67
C PRO A 286 -25.17 -7.56 -23.16
N SER A 287 -24.22 -7.28 -22.26
CA SER A 287 -23.00 -6.52 -22.53
C SER A 287 -21.81 -7.28 -21.93
N ASP A 288 -20.68 -7.24 -22.64
CA ASP A 288 -19.40 -7.76 -22.16
C ASP A 288 -18.49 -6.64 -21.61
N GLU A 289 -19.00 -5.41 -21.50
CA GLU A 289 -18.33 -4.27 -20.92
C GLU A 289 -18.73 -4.05 -19.46
N TYR A 290 -17.76 -3.62 -18.64
CA TYR A 290 -17.92 -3.40 -17.22
C TYR A 290 -17.44 -2.00 -16.84
N LEU A 291 -18.26 -1.26 -16.09
CA LEU A 291 -17.89 -0.02 -15.44
C LEU A 291 -17.73 -0.29 -13.94
N VAL A 292 -16.57 -0.03 -13.37
CA VAL A 292 -16.26 -0.35 -11.98
C VAL A 292 -16.33 0.92 -11.12
N VAL A 293 -16.98 0.81 -9.97
CA VAL A 293 -17.02 1.84 -8.91
C VAL A 293 -16.53 1.21 -7.63
N GLY A 294 -15.56 1.83 -6.96
CA GLY A 294 -14.91 1.25 -5.80
C GLY A 294 -14.63 2.24 -4.68
N ALA A 295 -14.50 1.69 -3.47
CA ALA A 295 -13.98 2.33 -2.27
C ALA A 295 -13.47 1.24 -1.33
N HIS A 296 -12.46 1.50 -0.50
CA HIS A 296 -12.09 0.54 0.53
C HIS A 296 -12.95 0.71 1.78
N TYR A 297 -13.17 -0.39 2.49
CA TYR A 297 -13.98 -0.40 3.70
C TYR A 297 -13.18 -0.68 4.98
N ASP A 298 -11.94 -1.16 4.84
CA ASP A 298 -11.06 -1.40 5.97
C ASP A 298 -10.45 -0.10 6.51
N HIS A 299 -9.86 -0.19 7.71
CA HIS A 299 -9.04 0.85 8.31
C HIS A 299 -8.06 0.23 9.31
N ILE A 300 -7.37 1.03 10.13
CA ILE A 300 -6.19 0.60 10.89
C ILE A 300 -6.48 0.05 12.30
N GLY A 301 -7.74 -0.19 12.65
CA GLY A 301 -8.15 -0.85 13.89
C GLY A 301 -7.84 -0.05 15.14
N TYR A 302 -7.21 -0.69 16.13
CA TYR A 302 -6.77 -0.04 17.36
C TYR A 302 -5.48 0.78 17.22
N GLY A 303 -4.97 0.93 16.01
CA GLY A 303 -3.72 1.66 15.77
C GLY A 303 -2.50 0.97 16.39
N GLY A 304 -1.61 1.77 16.95
CA GLY A 304 -0.34 1.31 17.52
C GLY A 304 0.83 1.41 16.56
N GLN A 305 2.00 1.02 17.02
CA GLN A 305 3.22 1.06 16.22
C GLN A 305 3.13 0.09 15.02
N GLY A 306 3.52 0.54 13.84
CA GLY A 306 3.50 -0.26 12.60
C GLY A 306 2.12 -0.46 11.97
N SER A 307 1.07 0.24 12.45
CA SER A 307 -0.28 0.17 11.88
C SER A 307 -0.58 1.22 10.81
N GLY A 308 0.31 2.19 10.59
CA GLY A 308 0.01 3.40 9.83
C GLY A 308 -0.51 4.57 10.68
N SER A 309 -0.82 4.34 11.97
CA SER A 309 -1.33 5.39 12.87
C SER A 309 -0.37 6.57 13.01
N LEU A 310 -0.91 7.79 12.91
CA LEU A 310 -0.22 9.05 13.25
C LEU A 310 -0.34 9.41 14.75
N SER A 311 -0.95 8.53 15.55
CA SER A 311 -0.96 8.55 17.03
C SER A 311 -0.57 7.17 17.55
N PRO A 312 0.64 6.66 17.24
CA PRO A 312 0.99 5.24 17.45
C PRO A 312 1.11 4.83 18.92
N ASP A 313 1.24 5.79 19.83
CA ASP A 313 1.30 5.51 21.28
C ASP A 313 -0.09 5.37 21.91
N GLU A 314 -1.16 5.76 21.18
CA GLU A 314 -2.53 5.61 21.60
C GLU A 314 -3.13 4.31 21.05
N LYS A 315 -3.29 3.30 21.94
CA LYS A 315 -4.07 2.09 21.62
C LYS A 315 -5.56 2.37 21.79
N LYS A 316 -6.14 3.06 20.82
CA LYS A 316 -7.56 3.42 20.75
C LYS A 316 -8.12 3.03 19.40
N ILE A 317 -9.44 2.90 19.31
CA ILE A 317 -10.11 2.70 18.03
C ILE A 317 -9.81 3.89 17.10
N HIS A 318 -9.29 3.59 15.93
CA HIS A 318 -9.19 4.53 14.80
C HIS A 318 -10.47 4.35 13.99
N TYR A 319 -11.40 5.27 14.13
CA TYR A 319 -12.74 5.12 13.56
C TYR A 319 -12.76 5.21 12.04
N GLY A 320 -11.82 5.96 11.43
CA GLY A 320 -11.71 6.10 9.99
C GLY A 320 -13.03 6.55 9.36
N ALA A 321 -13.61 7.63 9.88
CA ALA A 321 -14.91 8.09 9.39
C ALA A 321 -14.79 8.72 8.01
N ASP A 322 -13.76 9.51 7.76
CA ASP A 322 -13.46 9.98 6.41
C ASP A 322 -12.62 8.94 5.66
N ASP A 323 -11.66 8.35 6.32
CA ASP A 323 -10.77 7.32 5.79
C ASP A 323 -11.14 5.90 6.30
N ASN A 324 -11.92 5.07 5.56
CA ASN A 324 -12.66 5.46 4.37
C ASN A 324 -14.13 5.02 4.50
N ALA A 325 -14.74 5.27 5.69
CA ALA A 325 -16.17 5.04 5.82
C ALA A 325 -17.00 5.99 4.94
N SER A 326 -16.48 7.21 4.62
CA SER A 326 -17.14 8.14 3.72
C SER A 326 -17.20 7.61 2.28
N GLY A 327 -16.08 7.13 1.72
CA GLY A 327 -16.08 6.51 0.40
C GLY A 327 -16.93 5.25 0.32
N SER A 328 -16.88 4.41 1.37
CA SER A 328 -17.72 3.20 1.50
C SER A 328 -19.21 3.56 1.59
N ALA A 329 -19.59 4.61 2.33
CA ALA A 329 -20.96 5.11 2.41
C ALA A 329 -21.42 5.66 1.05
N GLY A 330 -20.56 6.41 0.37
CA GLY A 330 -20.81 6.87 -1.00
C GLY A 330 -21.03 5.72 -1.96
N LEU A 331 -20.22 4.66 -1.88
CA LEU A 331 -20.39 3.44 -2.68
C LEU A 331 -21.76 2.80 -2.43
N LEU A 332 -22.16 2.61 -1.17
CA LEU A 332 -23.45 2.03 -0.80
C LEU A 332 -24.62 2.88 -1.25
N GLU A 333 -24.49 4.20 -1.20
CA GLU A 333 -25.53 5.12 -1.65
C GLU A 333 -25.69 5.12 -3.18
N LEU A 334 -24.57 5.05 -3.92
CA LEU A 334 -24.60 4.83 -5.36
C LEU A 334 -25.22 3.48 -5.72
N VAL A 335 -24.88 2.41 -5.00
CA VAL A 335 -25.54 1.10 -5.15
C VAL A 335 -27.07 1.24 -4.99
N ARG A 336 -27.55 1.82 -3.89
CA ARG A 336 -28.98 2.02 -3.64
C ARG A 336 -29.66 2.79 -4.78
N THR A 337 -29.01 3.86 -5.22
CA THR A 337 -29.56 4.76 -6.22
C THR A 337 -29.61 4.14 -7.61
N PHE A 338 -28.54 3.47 -8.05
CA PHE A 338 -28.52 2.80 -9.36
C PHE A 338 -29.37 1.54 -9.38
N ALA A 339 -29.47 0.79 -8.28
CA ALA A 339 -30.32 -0.38 -8.18
C ALA A 339 -31.82 -0.05 -8.37
N ALA A 340 -32.26 1.10 -7.89
CA ALA A 340 -33.62 1.60 -8.14
C ALA A 340 -33.90 1.88 -9.63
N ARG A 341 -32.86 2.03 -10.46
CA ARG A 341 -32.92 2.41 -11.89
C ARG A 341 -32.23 1.44 -12.84
N LYS A 342 -32.01 0.19 -12.41
CA LYS A 342 -31.25 -0.83 -13.15
C LYS A 342 -31.69 -1.09 -14.60
N HIS A 343 -32.90 -0.70 -14.97
CA HIS A 343 -33.43 -0.92 -16.33
C HIS A 343 -32.89 0.06 -17.41
N ALA A 344 -31.95 0.94 -17.07
CA ALA A 344 -31.42 1.92 -18.00
C ALA A 344 -29.95 1.73 -18.34
N LEU A 345 -29.25 0.76 -17.72
CA LEU A 345 -27.82 0.58 -17.91
C LEU A 345 -27.51 -0.06 -19.27
N LYS A 346 -26.48 0.45 -19.96
CA LYS A 346 -25.94 -0.11 -21.20
C LYS A 346 -24.79 -1.08 -20.94
N ARG A 347 -24.09 -0.89 -19.81
CA ARG A 347 -22.96 -1.69 -19.35
C ARG A 347 -23.27 -2.37 -18.01
N ASN A 348 -22.56 -3.44 -17.71
CA ASN A 348 -22.59 -3.99 -16.36
C ASN A 348 -21.91 -3.02 -15.40
N LEU A 349 -22.65 -2.51 -14.41
CA LEU A 349 -22.13 -1.60 -13.41
C LEU A 349 -21.71 -2.40 -12.18
N VAL A 350 -20.39 -2.51 -11.96
CA VAL A 350 -19.77 -3.30 -10.89
C VAL A 350 -19.43 -2.40 -9.72
N PHE A 351 -19.81 -2.81 -8.52
CA PHE A 351 -19.46 -2.17 -7.27
C PHE A 351 -18.52 -3.06 -6.48
N ILE A 352 -17.42 -2.50 -6.01
CA ILE A 352 -16.40 -3.22 -5.24
C ILE A 352 -16.07 -2.43 -3.99
N ALA A 353 -16.32 -3.04 -2.82
CA ALA A 353 -15.73 -2.57 -1.58
C ALA A 353 -14.44 -3.36 -1.34
N PHE A 354 -13.30 -2.67 -1.40
CA PHE A 354 -11.99 -3.30 -1.25
C PHE A 354 -11.63 -3.49 0.22
N GLY A 355 -10.99 -4.62 0.54
CA GLY A 355 -10.41 -4.86 1.84
C GLY A 355 -8.88 -4.73 1.79
N ALA A 356 -8.28 -4.40 2.93
CA ALA A 356 -6.84 -4.31 3.11
C ALA A 356 -6.13 -3.30 2.18
N GLU A 357 -6.78 -2.18 1.91
CA GLU A 357 -6.18 -1.02 1.24
C GLU A 357 -5.05 -0.46 2.09
N GLU A 358 -5.30 -0.26 3.39
CA GLU A 358 -4.38 0.27 4.41
C GLU A 358 -3.11 -0.59 4.62
N MET A 359 -3.12 -1.79 4.08
CA MET A 359 -1.97 -2.70 4.09
C MET A 359 -1.16 -2.66 2.78
N GLY A 360 -1.42 -1.68 1.91
CA GLY A 360 -0.74 -1.45 0.64
C GLY A 360 -1.53 -1.94 -0.58
N LEU A 361 -2.82 -1.58 -0.67
CA LEU A 361 -3.71 -1.83 -1.80
C LEU A 361 -3.95 -3.34 -2.07
N LEU A 362 -3.85 -4.19 -1.03
CA LEU A 362 -3.82 -5.65 -1.23
C LEU A 362 -5.12 -6.17 -1.86
N GLY A 363 -6.27 -5.60 -1.51
CA GLY A 363 -7.56 -6.02 -2.05
C GLY A 363 -7.72 -5.70 -3.53
N SER A 364 -7.45 -4.47 -3.94
CA SER A 364 -7.54 -4.09 -5.36
C SER A 364 -6.49 -4.77 -6.21
N ALA A 365 -5.26 -4.93 -5.70
CA ALA A 365 -4.21 -5.70 -6.37
C ALA A 365 -4.63 -7.18 -6.54
N HIS A 366 -5.19 -7.79 -5.48
CA HIS A 366 -5.74 -9.15 -5.59
C HIS A 366 -6.85 -9.23 -6.64
N PHE A 367 -7.78 -8.27 -6.65
CA PHE A 367 -8.88 -8.26 -7.60
C PHE A 367 -8.39 -8.18 -9.05
N VAL A 368 -7.50 -7.25 -9.40
CA VAL A 368 -7.06 -7.10 -10.79
C VAL A 368 -6.22 -8.26 -11.30
N ASN A 369 -5.61 -9.05 -10.40
CA ASN A 369 -4.87 -10.27 -10.73
C ASN A 369 -5.77 -11.53 -10.76
N HIS A 370 -6.91 -11.50 -10.07
CA HIS A 370 -7.86 -12.61 -9.97
C HIS A 370 -9.29 -12.13 -10.27
N ALA A 371 -9.43 -11.33 -11.33
CA ALA A 371 -10.70 -10.71 -11.67
C ALA A 371 -11.78 -11.77 -11.99
N VAL A 372 -13.02 -11.49 -11.58
CA VAL A 372 -14.17 -12.38 -11.75
C VAL A 372 -14.87 -12.25 -13.11
N PHE A 373 -14.36 -11.35 -13.94
CA PHE A 373 -14.71 -11.14 -15.34
C PHE A 373 -13.44 -10.74 -16.09
N PRO A 374 -13.39 -10.77 -17.43
CA PRO A 374 -12.23 -10.36 -18.21
C PRO A 374 -11.86 -8.90 -17.92
N ILE A 375 -10.76 -8.67 -17.20
CA ILE A 375 -10.39 -7.36 -16.66
C ILE A 375 -10.19 -6.30 -17.77
N GLU A 376 -9.76 -6.71 -18.95
CA GLU A 376 -9.60 -5.86 -20.14
C GLU A 376 -10.94 -5.34 -20.71
N LYS A 377 -12.07 -5.91 -20.28
CA LYS A 377 -13.42 -5.45 -20.58
C LYS A 377 -13.88 -4.32 -19.67
N THR A 378 -13.10 -3.95 -18.66
CA THR A 378 -13.37 -2.77 -17.85
C THR A 378 -13.18 -1.51 -18.69
N VAL A 379 -14.23 -0.69 -18.79
CA VAL A 379 -14.18 0.55 -19.57
C VAL A 379 -13.59 1.71 -18.79
N ALA A 380 -13.85 1.75 -17.48
CA ALA A 380 -13.25 2.68 -16.53
C ALA A 380 -13.43 2.17 -15.10
N MET A 381 -12.60 2.68 -14.18
CA MET A 381 -12.77 2.48 -12.73
C MET A 381 -12.79 3.83 -12.03
N LEU A 382 -13.84 4.04 -11.22
CA LEU A 382 -14.03 5.23 -10.40
C LEU A 382 -13.78 4.85 -8.93
N ASN A 383 -12.86 5.54 -8.28
CA ASN A 383 -12.49 5.28 -6.89
C ASN A 383 -12.83 6.47 -6.01
N MET A 384 -13.38 6.19 -4.83
CA MET A 384 -13.72 7.20 -3.83
C MET A 384 -12.97 6.91 -2.53
N ASP A 385 -12.22 7.90 -2.07
CA ASP A 385 -11.46 7.78 -0.83
C ASP A 385 -11.38 9.14 -0.16
N MET A 386 -11.77 9.21 1.13
CA MET A 386 -11.86 10.44 1.91
C MET A 386 -12.68 11.54 1.21
N VAL A 387 -13.96 11.28 1.00
CA VAL A 387 -14.88 12.19 0.28
C VAL A 387 -15.81 12.99 1.20
N GLY A 388 -15.68 12.86 2.52
CA GLY A 388 -16.55 13.45 3.54
C GLY A 388 -16.03 14.73 4.20
N ARG A 389 -14.83 15.23 3.89
CA ARG A 389 -14.21 16.38 4.58
C ARG A 389 -13.82 17.53 3.64
N MET A 390 -14.69 17.81 2.68
CA MET A 390 -14.48 18.89 1.72
C MET A 390 -14.25 20.24 2.40
N LYS A 391 -13.27 20.99 1.90
CA LYS A 391 -12.98 22.36 2.32
C LYS A 391 -13.05 23.31 1.12
N ASP A 392 -13.65 24.48 1.32
CA ASP A 392 -13.72 25.56 0.31
C ASP A 392 -14.31 25.12 -1.04
N SER A 393 -15.23 24.14 -1.05
CA SER A 393 -15.81 23.49 -2.24
C SER A 393 -14.75 22.93 -3.20
N ALA A 394 -13.58 22.52 -2.70
CA ALA A 394 -12.51 21.96 -3.52
C ALA A 394 -12.62 20.43 -3.60
N LEU A 395 -12.73 19.90 -4.82
CA LEU A 395 -12.71 18.47 -5.11
C LEU A 395 -11.48 18.15 -5.95
N ALA A 396 -10.62 17.27 -5.45
CA ALA A 396 -9.50 16.74 -6.19
C ALA A 396 -9.95 15.53 -7.02
N ILE A 397 -9.57 15.51 -8.30
CA ILE A 397 -9.82 14.39 -9.21
C ILE A 397 -8.51 14.06 -9.90
N SER A 398 -7.97 12.86 -9.59
CA SER A 398 -6.81 12.31 -10.29
C SER A 398 -7.24 11.33 -11.37
N GLY A 399 -6.34 11.06 -12.32
CA GLY A 399 -6.61 10.14 -13.42
C GLY A 399 -7.24 10.78 -14.65
N ILE A 400 -7.43 12.10 -14.69
CA ILE A 400 -8.07 12.77 -15.86
C ILE A 400 -7.25 12.61 -17.15
N GLY A 401 -5.95 12.32 -17.06
CA GLY A 401 -5.08 12.02 -18.21
C GLY A 401 -5.12 10.56 -18.66
N THR A 402 -5.85 9.69 -17.95
CA THR A 402 -5.91 8.25 -18.25
C THR A 402 -6.88 7.89 -19.38
N ALA A 403 -7.74 8.82 -19.75
CA ALA A 403 -8.52 8.80 -21.00
C ALA A 403 -8.67 10.19 -21.56
N LYS A 404 -8.75 10.30 -22.90
CA LYS A 404 -8.83 11.59 -23.59
C LYS A 404 -10.08 12.41 -23.24
N GLU A 405 -11.14 11.70 -22.89
CA GLU A 405 -12.47 12.28 -22.66
C GLU A 405 -12.66 12.75 -21.21
N PHE A 406 -11.82 12.34 -20.26
CA PHE A 406 -12.08 12.48 -18.83
C PHE A 406 -12.05 13.92 -18.32
N GLU A 407 -11.11 14.75 -18.80
CA GLU A 407 -11.01 16.14 -18.36
C GLU A 407 -12.27 16.93 -18.70
N GLU A 408 -12.70 16.83 -19.97
CA GLU A 408 -13.91 17.53 -20.45
C GLU A 408 -15.19 16.94 -19.81
N LEU A 409 -15.25 15.63 -19.60
CA LEU A 409 -16.34 14.98 -18.88
C LEU A 409 -16.48 15.53 -17.46
N CYS A 410 -15.39 15.58 -16.69
CA CYS A 410 -15.42 16.09 -15.32
C CYS A 410 -15.81 17.57 -15.25
N LYS A 411 -15.35 18.39 -16.21
CA LYS A 411 -15.73 19.80 -16.27
C LYS A 411 -17.21 19.97 -16.63
N ALA A 412 -17.71 19.21 -17.60
CA ALA A 412 -19.09 19.30 -18.07
C ALA A 412 -20.12 18.89 -17.01
N GLU A 413 -19.79 17.85 -16.22
CA GLU A 413 -20.69 17.33 -15.18
C GLU A 413 -20.58 18.06 -13.84
N ASN A 414 -19.73 19.08 -13.72
CA ASN A 414 -19.55 19.87 -12.49
C ASN A 414 -20.69 20.85 -12.24
N HIS A 415 -21.91 20.36 -12.08
CA HIS A 415 -23.10 21.16 -11.80
C HIS A 415 -23.10 21.74 -10.37
N GLU A 416 -22.36 21.17 -9.45
CA GLU A 416 -22.16 21.63 -8.07
C GLU A 416 -21.23 22.84 -7.97
N ASN A 417 -20.60 23.25 -9.06
CA ASN A 417 -19.62 24.35 -9.11
C ASN A 417 -18.43 24.12 -8.16
N PHE A 418 -17.95 22.89 -8.06
CA PHE A 418 -16.74 22.59 -7.31
C PHE A 418 -15.53 23.31 -7.91
N LYS A 419 -14.60 23.70 -7.04
CA LYS A 419 -13.25 24.08 -7.44
C LYS A 419 -12.46 22.80 -7.74
N LEU A 420 -12.52 22.32 -8.98
CA LEU A 420 -11.86 21.09 -9.39
C LEU A 420 -10.34 21.27 -9.37
N LYS A 421 -9.65 20.37 -8.63
CA LYS A 421 -8.20 20.21 -8.64
C LYS A 421 -7.87 18.98 -9.47
N LEU A 422 -7.66 19.18 -10.76
CA LEU A 422 -7.47 18.10 -11.73
C LEU A 422 -6.01 17.66 -11.81
N SER A 423 -5.74 16.36 -11.71
CA SER A 423 -4.43 15.74 -11.91
C SER A 423 -4.50 14.69 -13.02
N PRO A 424 -3.59 14.71 -13.99
CA PRO A 424 -3.57 13.70 -15.05
C PRO A 424 -3.15 12.31 -14.56
N ASP A 425 -2.41 12.19 -13.45
CA ASP A 425 -1.78 10.94 -13.01
C ASP A 425 -2.82 9.88 -12.65
N GLY A 426 -2.67 8.69 -13.22
CA GLY A 426 -3.50 7.52 -12.92
C GLY A 426 -2.97 6.70 -11.72
N PHE A 427 -1.75 6.98 -11.27
CA PHE A 427 -1.21 6.40 -10.04
C PHE A 427 -1.41 7.34 -8.87
N GLY A 428 -1.76 6.78 -7.72
CA GLY A 428 -1.99 7.50 -6.48
C GLY A 428 -2.04 6.55 -5.28
N PRO A 429 -2.25 7.08 -4.08
CA PRO A 429 -2.22 6.29 -2.85
C PRO A 429 -3.57 5.64 -2.53
N SER A 430 -4.28 5.07 -3.53
CA SER A 430 -5.54 4.36 -3.33
C SER A 430 -5.81 3.35 -4.45
N ASP A 431 -6.88 2.57 -4.35
CA ASP A 431 -7.20 1.36 -5.13
C ASP A 431 -7.25 1.53 -6.65
N HIS A 432 -7.52 2.75 -7.16
CA HIS A 432 -7.48 3.07 -8.60
C HIS A 432 -6.12 2.75 -9.24
N SER A 433 -5.04 2.81 -8.47
CA SER A 433 -3.69 2.54 -8.96
C SER A 433 -3.52 1.12 -9.48
N SER A 434 -4.16 0.13 -8.84
CA SER A 434 -4.13 -1.27 -9.26
C SER A 434 -4.79 -1.47 -10.64
N PHE A 435 -5.86 -0.73 -10.93
CA PHE A 435 -6.54 -0.78 -12.22
C PHE A 435 -5.74 -0.05 -13.32
N TYR A 436 -5.18 1.11 -12.98
CA TYR A 436 -4.35 1.85 -13.94
C TYR A 436 -3.12 1.05 -14.34
N ALA A 437 -2.52 0.28 -13.43
CA ALA A 437 -1.43 -0.65 -13.72
C ALA A 437 -1.81 -1.71 -14.78
N LYS A 438 -3.11 -2.02 -14.94
CA LYS A 438 -3.65 -2.92 -15.97
C LYS A 438 -4.10 -2.17 -17.25
N ASN A 439 -3.69 -0.90 -17.44
CA ASN A 439 -4.08 -0.03 -18.55
C ASN A 439 -5.60 0.22 -18.62
N ILE A 440 -6.26 0.33 -17.49
CA ILE A 440 -7.66 0.68 -17.37
C ILE A 440 -7.74 2.18 -17.05
N PRO A 441 -8.59 2.97 -17.76
CA PRO A 441 -8.84 4.37 -17.41
C PRO A 441 -9.40 4.49 -16.00
N VAL A 442 -8.90 5.44 -15.20
CA VAL A 442 -9.32 5.60 -13.81
C VAL A 442 -9.64 7.06 -13.48
N LEU A 443 -10.60 7.26 -12.58
CA LEU A 443 -10.86 8.54 -11.91
C LEU A 443 -10.83 8.31 -10.40
N PHE A 444 -10.11 9.15 -9.68
CA PHE A 444 -10.00 9.10 -8.23
C PHE A 444 -10.51 10.40 -7.61
N PHE A 445 -11.53 10.31 -6.77
CA PHE A 445 -12.19 11.42 -6.10
C PHE A 445 -11.74 11.51 -4.65
N PHE A 446 -11.31 12.71 -4.23
CA PHE A 446 -10.71 12.98 -2.94
C PHE A 446 -10.98 14.41 -2.48
N THR A 447 -11.38 14.62 -1.22
CA THR A 447 -11.66 15.96 -0.69
C THR A 447 -10.49 16.61 0.04
N GLY A 448 -9.38 15.90 0.21
CA GLY A 448 -8.13 16.41 0.78
C GLY A 448 -7.80 15.84 2.16
N ASN A 449 -6.53 15.93 2.51
CA ASN A 449 -6.04 15.52 3.84
C ASN A 449 -6.51 16.51 4.94
N HIS A 450 -6.68 15.97 6.15
CA HIS A 450 -7.05 16.74 7.32
C HIS A 450 -6.25 16.30 8.57
N ALA A 451 -6.29 17.10 9.62
CA ALA A 451 -5.49 16.88 10.83
C ALA A 451 -5.85 15.62 11.63
N ASN A 452 -6.98 14.98 11.32
CA ASN A 452 -7.45 13.76 11.97
C ASN A 452 -7.10 12.48 11.21
N TYR A 453 -6.52 12.59 9.99
CA TYR A 453 -6.11 11.45 9.18
C TYR A 453 -5.26 10.45 9.98
N HIS A 454 -5.59 9.16 9.90
CA HIS A 454 -4.94 8.08 10.64
C HIS A 454 -4.84 8.30 12.17
N LYS A 455 -5.86 8.95 12.75
CA LYS A 455 -5.95 9.18 14.22
C LYS A 455 -7.29 8.73 14.78
N PRO A 456 -7.37 8.40 16.08
CA PRO A 456 -8.63 8.06 16.75
C PRO A 456 -9.68 9.18 16.67
N THR A 457 -9.27 10.38 16.29
CA THR A 457 -10.13 11.56 16.21
C THR A 457 -10.80 11.75 14.85
N ASP A 458 -10.63 10.83 13.90
CA ASP A 458 -11.40 10.82 12.64
C ASP A 458 -12.75 10.14 12.87
N THR A 459 -13.73 10.93 13.36
CA THR A 459 -15.03 10.48 13.83
C THR A 459 -16.17 10.98 12.96
N TRP A 460 -17.30 10.27 12.94
CA TRP A 460 -18.46 10.49 12.09
C TRP A 460 -19.10 11.89 12.25
N GLU A 461 -19.01 12.51 13.43
CA GLU A 461 -19.54 13.86 13.70
C GLU A 461 -18.82 14.96 12.90
N LYS A 462 -17.64 14.65 12.38
CA LYS A 462 -16.82 15.60 11.61
C LYS A 462 -17.07 15.57 10.11
N ILE A 463 -17.84 14.61 9.64
CA ILE A 463 -18.16 14.48 8.22
C ILE A 463 -19.16 15.56 7.80
N ASN A 464 -18.91 16.17 6.68
CA ASN A 464 -19.83 17.11 6.02
C ASN A 464 -20.70 16.33 5.03
N TYR A 465 -21.77 15.73 5.53
CA TYR A 465 -22.67 14.88 4.74
C TYR A 465 -23.36 15.61 3.59
N ALA A 466 -23.60 16.92 3.73
CA ALA A 466 -24.19 17.73 2.66
C ALA A 466 -23.21 17.85 1.47
N ASP A 467 -21.94 18.10 1.73
CA ASP A 467 -20.92 18.13 0.69
C ASP A 467 -20.60 16.74 0.14
N GLU A 468 -20.59 15.70 0.98
CA GLU A 468 -20.45 14.31 0.54
C GLU A 468 -21.58 13.92 -0.44
N ALA A 469 -22.82 14.28 -0.14
CA ALA A 469 -23.95 14.06 -1.05
C ALA A 469 -23.77 14.80 -2.39
N ARG A 470 -23.23 16.02 -2.38
CA ARG A 470 -22.90 16.75 -3.62
C ARG A 470 -21.82 16.02 -4.43
N VAL A 471 -20.79 15.48 -3.76
CA VAL A 471 -19.77 14.67 -4.44
C VAL A 471 -20.40 13.42 -5.05
N MET A 472 -21.29 12.73 -4.34
CA MET A 472 -21.97 11.54 -4.86
C MET A 472 -22.89 11.89 -6.05
N ASN A 473 -23.56 13.03 -6.04
CA ASN A 473 -24.34 13.51 -7.19
C ASN A 473 -23.43 13.75 -8.41
N PHE A 474 -22.27 14.35 -8.21
CA PHE A 474 -21.29 14.53 -9.27
C PHE A 474 -20.79 13.18 -9.81
N VAL A 475 -20.37 12.26 -8.93
CA VAL A 475 -19.88 10.91 -9.31
C VAL A 475 -20.97 10.13 -10.05
N SER A 476 -22.24 10.21 -9.60
CA SER A 476 -23.35 9.50 -10.26
C SER A 476 -23.56 9.97 -11.69
N ARG A 477 -23.46 11.30 -11.97
CA ARG A 477 -23.55 11.82 -13.34
C ARG A 477 -22.36 11.38 -14.20
N VAL A 478 -21.15 11.35 -13.65
CA VAL A 478 -19.97 10.81 -14.34
C VAL A 478 -20.21 9.34 -14.71
N ILE A 479 -20.73 8.52 -13.80
CA ILE A 479 -21.09 7.11 -14.07
C ILE A 479 -22.14 7.04 -15.20
N GLU A 480 -23.21 7.81 -15.14
CA GLU A 480 -24.27 7.83 -16.18
C GLU A 480 -23.70 8.19 -17.56
N LYS A 481 -22.80 9.15 -17.63
CA LYS A 481 -22.16 9.55 -18.90
C LYS A 481 -21.21 8.46 -19.41
N LEU A 482 -20.43 7.85 -18.53
CA LEU A 482 -19.55 6.74 -18.92
C LEU A 482 -20.36 5.51 -19.36
N ASP A 483 -21.51 5.25 -18.76
CA ASP A 483 -22.42 4.19 -19.20
C ASP A 483 -23.05 4.50 -20.57
N ALA A 484 -23.46 5.75 -20.79
CA ALA A 484 -24.20 6.16 -22.00
C ALA A 484 -23.32 6.37 -23.23
N ASN A 485 -22.11 6.85 -23.06
CA ASN A 485 -21.19 7.27 -24.13
C ASN A 485 -20.35 6.09 -24.66
N PRO A 486 -19.66 6.24 -25.81
CA PRO A 486 -18.66 5.28 -26.26
C PRO A 486 -17.59 5.00 -25.19
N ARG A 487 -16.93 3.83 -25.28
CA ARG A 487 -15.83 3.47 -24.39
C ARG A 487 -14.75 4.56 -24.41
N PRO A 488 -14.29 5.05 -23.23
CA PRO A 488 -13.19 6.02 -23.17
C PRO A 488 -11.92 5.49 -23.83
N THR A 489 -11.22 6.39 -24.51
CA THR A 489 -9.96 6.06 -25.18
C THR A 489 -8.82 6.12 -24.18
N PHE A 490 -8.33 4.96 -23.73
CA PHE A 490 -7.20 4.90 -22.81
C PHE A 490 -6.01 5.70 -23.33
N SER A 491 -5.43 6.49 -22.46
CA SER A 491 -4.15 7.17 -22.67
C SER A 491 -3.26 6.98 -21.45
N LYS A 492 -1.97 6.81 -21.69
CA LYS A 492 -1.01 6.86 -20.60
C LYS A 492 -0.85 8.30 -20.16
N ALA A 493 -1.12 8.56 -18.88
CA ALA A 493 -1.01 9.90 -18.32
C ALA A 493 0.46 10.33 -18.24
N GLN A 494 0.79 11.50 -18.79
CA GLN A 494 2.10 12.10 -18.57
C GLN A 494 2.17 12.61 -17.12
N SER A 495 2.98 11.95 -16.30
CA SER A 495 3.15 12.33 -14.90
C SER A 495 3.86 13.70 -14.80
N GLN A 496 3.12 14.75 -14.43
CA GLN A 496 3.70 16.05 -14.07
C GLN A 496 4.46 15.98 -12.74
N THR A 497 4.27 14.93 -11.96
CA THR A 497 4.89 14.75 -10.64
C THR A 497 6.38 14.46 -10.68
N ALA A 498 6.97 14.09 -11.82
CA ALA A 498 8.43 13.97 -11.94
C ALA A 498 9.16 15.31 -11.64
N GLN A 499 8.52 16.45 -11.84
CA GLN A 499 9.07 17.75 -11.50
C GLN A 499 8.72 18.22 -10.08
N ASN A 500 7.56 17.84 -9.52
CA ASN A 500 7.06 18.30 -8.23
C ASN A 500 7.27 17.31 -7.08
N ALA A 501 7.54 16.02 -7.33
CA ALA A 501 7.85 15.00 -6.32
C ALA A 501 9.18 15.26 -5.57
N ARG A 502 9.90 16.32 -5.93
CA ARG A 502 11.13 16.73 -5.25
C ARG A 502 10.93 17.27 -3.83
N SER A 503 9.69 17.52 -3.41
CA SER A 503 9.42 18.15 -2.10
C SER A 503 8.57 17.32 -1.12
N SER A 504 7.98 16.17 -1.52
CA SER A 504 7.05 15.45 -0.65
C SER A 504 7.37 13.96 -0.39
N MET A 505 8.32 13.34 -1.11
CA MET A 505 8.80 12.00 -0.80
C MET A 505 10.16 12.08 -0.11
N GLY A 506 10.17 11.88 1.19
CA GLY A 506 11.36 11.96 2.03
C GLY A 506 12.56 11.17 1.50
N GLY A 507 13.64 11.86 1.14
CA GLY A 507 14.97 11.30 0.99
C GLY A 507 15.41 10.79 -0.38
N PHE A 508 14.56 10.71 -1.40
CA PHE A 508 14.97 10.26 -2.73
C PHE A 508 15.60 11.39 -3.56
N ARG A 509 16.82 11.15 -4.09
CA ARG A 509 17.54 12.12 -4.96
C ARG A 509 17.15 11.98 -6.42
N VAL A 510 16.61 10.81 -6.81
CA VAL A 510 16.17 10.46 -8.16
C VAL A 510 14.83 9.74 -8.12
N SER A 511 14.07 9.76 -9.23
CA SER A 511 12.86 8.95 -9.42
C SER A 511 13.14 7.86 -10.44
N PHE A 512 12.91 6.60 -10.08
CA PHE A 512 13.06 5.48 -11.01
C PHE A 512 11.78 5.26 -11.83
N GLY A 513 10.62 5.36 -11.19
CA GLY A 513 9.31 5.29 -11.83
C GLY A 513 8.77 3.88 -12.04
N SER A 514 9.32 2.87 -11.38
CA SER A 514 8.69 1.55 -11.26
C SER A 514 7.58 1.59 -10.20
N ILE A 515 6.63 0.68 -10.30
CA ILE A 515 5.48 0.54 -9.43
C ILE A 515 5.53 -0.86 -8.85
N PRO A 516 6.03 -1.00 -7.61
CA PRO A 516 6.10 -2.29 -6.94
C PRO A 516 4.72 -2.86 -6.63
N ASN A 517 4.59 -4.19 -6.79
CA ASN A 517 3.48 -4.97 -6.27
C ASN A 517 3.77 -5.30 -4.79
N TYR A 518 2.80 -5.05 -3.92
CA TYR A 518 2.90 -5.35 -2.48
C TYR A 518 2.06 -6.57 -2.08
N SER A 519 1.27 -7.12 -2.99
CA SER A 519 0.32 -8.20 -2.71
C SER A 519 0.90 -9.61 -2.87
N GLU A 520 1.97 -9.77 -3.65
CA GLU A 520 2.58 -11.08 -3.91
C GLU A 520 3.93 -11.22 -3.20
N GLU A 521 4.08 -12.28 -2.42
CA GLU A 521 5.37 -12.65 -1.80
C GLU A 521 6.27 -13.33 -2.85
N VAL A 522 7.16 -12.57 -3.46
CA VAL A 522 8.17 -13.07 -4.41
C VAL A 522 9.58 -12.77 -3.91
N GLU A 523 10.56 -13.58 -4.30
CA GLU A 523 11.97 -13.25 -4.08
C GLU A 523 12.40 -12.19 -5.10
N GLY A 524 12.39 -10.92 -4.69
CA GLY A 524 12.62 -9.76 -5.54
C GLY A 524 11.55 -8.69 -5.32
N VAL A 525 11.41 -7.79 -6.31
CA VAL A 525 10.32 -6.80 -6.35
C VAL A 525 9.56 -6.97 -7.66
N LEU A 526 8.39 -7.59 -7.56
CA LEU A 526 7.45 -7.67 -8.67
C LEU A 526 6.96 -6.27 -9.01
N LEU A 527 6.82 -5.99 -10.29
CA LEU A 527 6.30 -4.71 -10.76
C LEU A 527 4.87 -4.87 -11.28
N ASP A 528 3.95 -4.09 -10.74
CA ASP A 528 2.61 -3.89 -11.33
C ASP A 528 2.69 -3.05 -12.60
N GLY A 529 3.72 -2.21 -12.72
CA GLY A 529 3.91 -1.36 -13.89
C GLY A 529 5.15 -0.47 -13.81
N VAL A 530 5.28 0.39 -14.81
CA VAL A 530 6.26 1.47 -14.87
C VAL A 530 5.60 2.76 -15.33
N ARG A 531 6.03 3.90 -14.80
CA ARG A 531 5.52 5.21 -15.20
C ARG A 531 6.09 5.60 -16.56
N GLU A 532 5.24 6.17 -17.41
CA GLU A 532 5.64 6.66 -18.73
C GLU A 532 6.70 7.76 -18.64
N GLY A 533 7.65 7.74 -19.58
CA GLY A 533 8.78 8.67 -19.62
C GLY A 533 9.79 8.49 -18.49
N SER A 534 9.56 7.54 -17.56
CA SER A 534 10.43 7.27 -16.43
C SER A 534 11.76 6.62 -16.85
N VAL A 535 12.70 6.60 -15.90
CA VAL A 535 13.98 5.90 -16.07
C VAL A 535 13.74 4.39 -16.22
N ALA A 536 12.78 3.82 -15.47
CA ALA A 536 12.43 2.42 -15.54
C ALA A 536 11.87 2.03 -16.92
N GLU A 537 10.94 2.82 -17.47
CA GLU A 537 10.40 2.57 -18.80
C GLU A 537 11.47 2.67 -19.90
N LYS A 538 12.28 3.74 -19.86
CA LYS A 538 13.38 3.94 -20.82
C LYS A 538 14.45 2.85 -20.74
N ALA A 539 14.63 2.25 -19.59
CA ALA A 539 15.48 1.08 -19.39
C ALA A 539 14.85 -0.22 -19.93
N GLY A 540 13.56 -0.22 -20.29
CA GLY A 540 12.85 -1.36 -20.83
C GLY A 540 12.18 -2.27 -19.79
N LEU A 541 12.01 -1.79 -18.51
CA LEU A 541 11.22 -2.50 -17.52
C LEU A 541 9.73 -2.48 -17.89
N LYS A 542 8.99 -3.49 -17.44
CA LYS A 542 7.57 -3.69 -17.75
C LYS A 542 6.82 -4.24 -16.54
N ALA A 543 5.49 -4.17 -16.56
CA ALA A 543 4.64 -4.91 -15.64
C ALA A 543 4.96 -6.41 -15.72
N GLY A 544 4.96 -7.09 -14.57
CA GLY A 544 5.31 -8.52 -14.44
C GLY A 544 6.81 -8.79 -14.30
N ASP A 545 7.68 -7.79 -14.39
CA ASP A 545 9.11 -7.96 -14.09
C ASP A 545 9.31 -8.14 -12.58
N ILE A 546 10.21 -9.04 -12.19
CA ILE A 546 10.68 -9.15 -10.82
C ILE A 546 12.10 -8.61 -10.76
N ILE A 547 12.29 -7.43 -10.17
CA ILE A 547 13.62 -6.86 -9.96
C ILE A 547 14.34 -7.69 -8.89
N VAL A 548 15.49 -8.27 -9.23
CA VAL A 548 16.31 -9.08 -8.32
C VAL A 548 17.67 -8.43 -8.02
N LYS A 549 18.08 -7.41 -8.79
CA LYS A 549 19.31 -6.66 -8.53
C LYS A 549 19.23 -5.24 -9.10
N MET A 550 19.75 -4.25 -8.37
CA MET A 550 19.89 -2.86 -8.81
C MET A 550 21.33 -2.38 -8.59
N GLY A 551 22.06 -2.13 -9.68
CA GLY A 551 23.50 -1.88 -9.60
C GLY A 551 24.23 -3.08 -8.98
N ASP A 552 24.99 -2.85 -7.93
CA ASP A 552 25.71 -3.90 -7.21
C ASP A 552 24.88 -4.58 -6.10
N LYS A 553 23.67 -4.04 -5.79
CA LYS A 553 22.83 -4.52 -4.69
C LYS A 553 21.83 -5.58 -5.14
N GLU A 554 21.81 -6.71 -4.42
CA GLU A 554 20.70 -7.67 -4.51
C GLU A 554 19.42 -7.05 -3.97
N THR A 555 18.32 -7.25 -4.69
CA THR A 555 16.99 -6.72 -4.36
C THR A 555 16.07 -7.90 -4.08
N ARG A 556 15.90 -8.26 -2.82
CA ARG A 556 15.09 -9.41 -2.39
C ARG A 556 13.64 -9.03 -2.08
N ASN A 557 13.42 -7.75 -1.80
CA ASN A 557 12.12 -7.19 -1.44
C ASN A 557 12.10 -5.67 -1.65
N VAL A 558 10.97 -5.06 -1.40
CA VAL A 558 10.74 -3.61 -1.58
C VAL A 558 11.67 -2.73 -0.72
N TYR A 559 12.14 -3.22 0.41
CA TYR A 559 13.05 -2.44 1.28
C TYR A 559 14.46 -2.39 0.70
N ASP A 560 14.99 -3.52 0.20
CA ASP A 560 16.26 -3.55 -0.53
C ASP A 560 16.19 -2.65 -1.77
N TYR A 561 15.07 -2.68 -2.48
CA TYR A 561 14.77 -1.82 -3.63
C TYR A 561 14.76 -0.35 -3.25
N THR A 562 14.06 0.00 -2.18
CA THR A 562 13.98 1.38 -1.69
C THR A 562 15.37 1.89 -1.27
N ASP A 563 16.15 1.06 -0.58
CA ASP A 563 17.53 1.40 -0.20
C ASP A 563 18.44 1.55 -1.42
N ALA A 564 18.29 0.72 -2.43
CA ALA A 564 19.03 0.85 -3.68
C ALA A 564 18.75 2.20 -4.37
N ILE A 565 17.48 2.58 -4.49
CA ILE A 565 17.11 3.86 -5.14
C ILE A 565 17.58 5.08 -4.32
N LYS A 566 17.49 5.05 -2.99
CA LYS A 566 17.95 6.15 -2.11
C LYS A 566 19.42 6.51 -2.32
N ASN A 567 20.24 5.53 -2.65
CA ASN A 567 21.68 5.72 -2.87
C ASN A 567 22.03 6.27 -4.27
N LEU A 568 21.07 6.30 -5.20
CA LEU A 568 21.31 6.79 -6.56
C LEU A 568 21.30 8.30 -6.64
N LYS A 569 22.10 8.82 -7.56
CA LYS A 569 22.30 10.26 -7.82
C LYS A 569 21.90 10.59 -9.27
N PRO A 570 21.52 11.84 -9.55
CA PRO A 570 21.41 12.31 -10.93
C PRO A 570 22.73 12.07 -11.69
N GLY A 571 22.63 11.56 -12.91
CA GLY A 571 23.77 11.17 -13.74
C GLY A 571 24.21 9.71 -13.59
N ASP A 572 23.73 8.99 -12.59
CA ASP A 572 24.09 7.57 -12.40
C ASP A 572 23.59 6.70 -13.56
N LYS A 573 24.39 5.70 -13.90
CA LYS A 573 24.07 4.64 -14.85
C LYS A 573 24.26 3.30 -14.15
N ILE A 574 23.16 2.53 -13.99
CA ILE A 574 23.18 1.23 -13.31
C ILE A 574 22.61 0.12 -14.19
N THR A 575 23.02 -1.10 -13.91
CA THR A 575 22.36 -2.30 -14.45
C THR A 575 21.26 -2.74 -13.50
N VAL A 576 20.05 -2.96 -14.02
CA VAL A 576 18.93 -3.55 -13.29
C VAL A 576 18.72 -4.96 -13.81
N VAL A 577 18.78 -5.97 -12.95
CA VAL A 577 18.52 -7.36 -13.32
C VAL A 577 17.10 -7.71 -12.94
N VAL A 578 16.34 -8.21 -13.90
CA VAL A 578 14.95 -8.63 -13.70
C VAL A 578 14.74 -10.08 -14.17
N LYS A 579 13.79 -10.76 -13.53
CA LYS A 579 13.21 -12.01 -14.04
C LYS A 579 11.92 -11.66 -14.79
N ARG A 580 11.80 -12.09 -16.04
CA ARG A 580 10.63 -11.86 -16.91
C ARG A 580 10.28 -13.16 -17.64
N GLY A 581 9.10 -13.73 -17.37
CA GLY A 581 8.65 -14.96 -18.03
C GLY A 581 9.60 -16.15 -17.86
N GLY A 582 10.33 -16.23 -16.75
CA GLY A 582 11.33 -17.28 -16.47
C GLY A 582 12.75 -16.96 -16.94
N GLU A 583 12.96 -15.92 -17.76
CA GLU A 583 14.27 -15.46 -18.21
C GLU A 583 14.85 -14.38 -17.31
N THR A 584 16.18 -14.34 -17.21
CA THR A 584 16.88 -13.27 -16.49
C THR A 584 17.42 -12.26 -17.50
N LEU A 585 16.99 -11.00 -17.38
CA LEU A 585 17.39 -9.90 -18.26
C LEU A 585 18.21 -8.88 -17.49
N SER A 586 19.23 -8.32 -18.14
CA SER A 586 20.02 -7.20 -17.62
C SER A 586 19.68 -5.94 -18.41
N LEU A 587 19.06 -4.97 -17.76
CA LEU A 587 18.58 -3.73 -18.34
C LEU A 587 19.44 -2.56 -17.83
N VAL A 588 19.70 -1.57 -18.69
CA VAL A 588 20.52 -0.41 -18.30
C VAL A 588 19.63 0.79 -18.01
N ALA A 589 19.65 1.26 -16.78
CA ALA A 589 18.94 2.44 -16.33
C ALA A 589 19.88 3.66 -16.25
N ASN A 590 19.55 4.73 -16.99
CA ASN A 590 20.32 5.95 -17.03
C ASN A 590 19.51 7.06 -16.32
N PHE A 591 20.01 7.57 -15.20
CA PHE A 591 19.37 8.65 -14.47
C PHE A 591 19.83 9.99 -15.06
N PRO A 592 18.88 10.90 -15.44
CA PRO A 592 19.25 12.17 -16.04
C PRO A 592 20.06 13.04 -15.06
N GLU A 593 21.02 13.79 -15.59
CA GLU A 593 21.71 14.81 -14.81
C GLU A 593 20.73 15.89 -14.32
N LYS A 594 21.08 16.56 -13.21
CA LYS A 594 20.33 17.75 -12.80
C LYS A 594 20.50 18.81 -13.88
N ASN A 595 19.42 19.20 -14.55
CA ASN A 595 19.45 20.44 -15.33
C ASN A 595 19.87 21.58 -14.41
N LYS A 596 20.98 22.23 -14.76
CA LYS A 596 21.52 23.42 -14.08
C LYS A 596 20.54 24.58 -14.11
#